data_bac467a52dc218e8e72dc4bcad961074
#
_entry.id   bac467a52dc218e8e72dc4bcad961074
#
_cell.length_a   1.000
_cell.length_b   1.000
_cell.length_c   1.000
_cell.angle_alpha   90.00
_cell.angle_beta   90.00
_cell.angle_gamma   90.00
#
_symmetry.space_group_name_H-M   'P 1'
#
loop_
_entity.id
_entity.type
_entity.pdbx_description
1 polymer ?
#
loop_
_entity_poly.entity_id
_entity_poly.type
_entity_poly.pdbx_seq_one_letter_code
_entity_poly.pdbx_strand_id
1 'polypeptide(L)'
;MLKFTKMHGLGNDYVYMNAINQKIENREELARKVSDRHFGIGSDGLILVLKSEVADFRMQMFNSDGTEAEMCGNGIRCVGKFVYDKGLTNKDIITIETLAGIKTLKMKVENGKVVRCKSGYGRTNIRAWKNTGWI
;
A
#
# COMPACT_ATOMS: atom_id res chain seq x y z
N MET A 1 -6.46 11.50 -14.75
CA MET A 1 -6.98 10.24 -14.17
C MET A 1 -5.89 9.53 -13.41
N LEU A 2 -6.21 9.06 -12.22
CA LEU A 2 -5.29 8.34 -11.36
C LEU A 2 -5.69 6.87 -11.27
N LYS A 3 -4.71 5.99 -11.45
CA LYS A 3 -4.91 4.56 -11.29
C LYS A 3 -4.77 4.17 -9.82
N PHE A 4 -5.68 3.37 -9.31
CA PHE A 4 -5.67 2.88 -7.94
C PHE A 4 -5.94 1.39 -7.86
N THR A 5 -5.58 0.79 -6.73
CA THR A 5 -5.96 -0.58 -6.36
C THR A 5 -6.45 -0.55 -4.92
N LYS A 6 -7.63 -1.09 -4.68
CA LYS A 6 -8.14 -1.26 -3.33
C LYS A 6 -7.78 -2.66 -2.83
N MET A 7 -7.17 -2.73 -1.66
CA MET A 7 -6.76 -3.99 -1.04
C MET A 7 -7.13 -3.98 0.43
N HIS A 8 -7.29 -5.15 1.00
CA HIS A 8 -7.46 -5.28 2.44
C HIS A 8 -6.68 -6.48 2.98
N GLY A 9 -6.26 -6.37 4.23
CA GLY A 9 -5.66 -7.44 5.00
C GLY A 9 -6.19 -7.36 6.43
N LEU A 10 -6.75 -8.46 6.95
CA LEU A 10 -7.23 -8.57 8.33
C LEU A 10 -8.18 -7.44 8.74
N GLY A 11 -9.09 -7.05 7.86
CA GLY A 11 -10.14 -6.10 8.17
C GLY A 11 -9.83 -4.63 7.90
N ASN A 12 -8.59 -4.28 7.63
CA ASN A 12 -8.23 -2.93 7.20
C ASN A 12 -8.22 -2.86 5.68
N ASP A 13 -8.91 -1.90 5.11
CA ASP A 13 -8.93 -1.66 3.68
C ASP A 13 -8.33 -0.29 3.35
N TYR A 14 -7.47 -0.27 2.33
CA TYR A 14 -6.80 0.94 1.87
C TYR A 14 -6.88 1.05 0.35
N VAL A 15 -6.84 2.28 -0.13
CA VAL A 15 -6.61 2.57 -1.55
C VAL A 15 -5.09 2.74 -1.72
N TYR A 16 -4.52 2.01 -2.67
CA TYR A 16 -3.09 2.05 -2.99
C TYR A 16 -2.90 2.73 -4.34
N MET A 17 -1.95 3.63 -4.40
CA MET A 17 -1.56 4.30 -5.65
C MET A 17 -0.05 4.25 -5.83
N ASN A 18 0.37 3.97 -7.05
CA ASN A 18 1.77 4.06 -7.45
C ASN A 18 2.09 5.53 -7.75
N ALA A 19 2.80 6.19 -6.83
CA ALA A 19 3.23 7.57 -6.98
C ALA A 19 4.64 7.69 -7.57
N ILE A 20 5.23 6.56 -8.02
CA ILE A 20 6.51 6.57 -8.73
C ILE A 20 6.32 7.08 -10.15
N ASN A 21 5.26 6.63 -10.83
CA ASN A 21 4.98 6.96 -12.22
C ASN A 21 3.69 7.76 -12.41
N GLN A 22 3.06 8.18 -11.33
CA GLN A 22 1.90 9.07 -11.33
C GLN A 22 2.18 10.26 -10.42
N LYS A 23 1.86 11.46 -10.88
CA LYS A 23 1.95 12.65 -10.05
C LYS A 23 0.70 12.75 -9.18
N ILE A 24 0.89 12.71 -7.88
CA ILE A 24 -0.18 12.78 -6.90
C ILE A 24 -0.07 14.10 -6.15
N GLU A 25 -1.02 15.00 -6.39
CA GLU A 25 -1.10 16.31 -5.76
C GLU A 25 -2.21 16.33 -4.70
N ASN A 26 -2.12 17.25 -3.74
CA ASN A 26 -3.12 17.43 -2.68
C ASN A 26 -3.47 16.10 -2.00
N ARG A 27 -2.45 15.42 -1.50
CA ARG A 27 -2.55 14.04 -1.02
C ARG A 27 -3.51 13.88 0.15
N GLU A 28 -3.53 14.85 1.08
CA GLU A 28 -4.42 14.81 2.24
C GLU A 28 -5.89 14.91 1.80
N GLU A 29 -6.19 15.81 0.89
CA GLU A 29 -7.55 15.95 0.35
C GLU A 29 -7.95 14.75 -0.48
N LEU A 30 -7.02 14.21 -1.27
CA LEU A 30 -7.27 12.99 -2.04
C LEU A 30 -7.59 11.83 -1.10
N ALA A 31 -6.87 11.71 0.02
CA ALA A 31 -7.15 10.68 1.02
C ALA A 31 -8.57 10.80 1.57
N ARG A 32 -9.01 12.01 1.91
CA ARG A 32 -10.39 12.23 2.36
C ARG A 32 -11.41 11.83 1.31
N LYS A 33 -11.19 12.23 0.05
CA LYS A 33 -12.12 11.96 -1.05
C LYS A 33 -12.23 10.48 -1.37
N VAL A 34 -11.10 9.78 -1.51
CA VAL A 34 -11.12 8.35 -1.88
C VAL A 34 -11.62 7.48 -0.72
N SER A 35 -11.42 7.91 0.52
CA SER A 35 -11.83 7.14 1.69
C SER A 35 -13.31 7.25 1.98
N ASP A 36 -14.01 8.27 1.47
CA ASP A 36 -15.43 8.45 1.69
C ASP A 36 -16.21 7.24 1.17
N ARG A 37 -16.98 6.59 2.07
CA ARG A 37 -17.69 5.36 1.75
C ARG A 37 -19.01 5.59 1.02
N HIS A 38 -19.45 6.85 0.92
CA HIS A 38 -20.67 7.21 0.21
C HIS A 38 -20.38 7.80 -1.17
N PHE A 39 -19.43 8.72 -1.25
CA PHE A 39 -19.15 9.48 -2.47
C PHE A 39 -17.79 9.17 -3.10
N GLY A 40 -16.95 8.39 -2.43
CA GLY A 40 -15.65 7.98 -2.92
C GLY A 40 -15.58 6.47 -3.14
N ILE A 41 -14.35 5.95 -3.14
CA ILE A 41 -14.09 4.51 -3.27
C ILE A 41 -14.49 3.79 -1.98
N GLY A 42 -14.28 4.46 -0.83
CA GLY A 42 -14.50 3.91 0.48
C GLY A 42 -13.30 3.10 0.97
N SER A 43 -12.67 3.56 2.03
CA SER A 43 -11.50 2.88 2.61
C SER A 43 -11.16 3.45 3.97
N ASP A 44 -10.28 2.77 4.69
CA ASP A 44 -9.71 3.27 5.95
C ASP A 44 -8.66 4.36 5.70
N GLY A 45 -8.16 4.47 4.50
CA GLY A 45 -7.17 5.48 4.15
C GLY A 45 -6.55 5.28 2.77
N LEU A 46 -5.51 6.07 2.51
CA LEU A 46 -4.76 6.09 1.26
C LEU A 46 -3.30 5.74 1.53
N ILE A 47 -2.75 4.84 0.75
CA ILE A 47 -1.32 4.50 0.81
C ILE A 47 -0.70 4.78 -0.55
N LEU A 48 0.36 5.57 -0.54
CA LEU A 48 1.16 5.88 -1.72
C LEU A 48 2.47 5.11 -1.67
N VAL A 49 2.85 4.55 -2.80
CA VAL A 49 4.15 3.90 -2.98
C VAL A 49 5.01 4.85 -3.80
N LEU A 50 6.15 5.22 -3.22
CA LEU A 50 7.09 6.19 -3.79
C LEU A 50 8.48 5.57 -3.93
N LYS A 51 9.35 6.29 -4.65
CA LYS A 51 10.78 5.99 -4.67
C LYS A 51 11.41 6.32 -3.32
N SER A 52 12.42 5.55 -2.94
CA SER A 52 13.24 5.81 -1.77
C SER A 52 14.70 5.85 -2.16
N GLU A 53 15.48 6.71 -1.49
CA GLU A 53 16.94 6.77 -1.64
C GLU A 53 17.65 5.86 -0.63
N VAL A 54 16.92 5.32 0.35
CA VAL A 54 17.49 4.53 1.46
C VAL A 54 16.93 3.12 1.54
N ALA A 55 15.88 2.81 0.75
CA ALA A 55 15.20 1.52 0.73
C ALA A 55 14.73 1.20 -0.68
N ASP A 56 14.14 0.02 -0.88
CA ASP A 56 13.58 -0.34 -2.20
C ASP A 56 12.40 0.55 -2.57
N PHE A 57 11.55 0.89 -1.59
CA PHE A 57 10.41 1.78 -1.78
C PHE A 57 10.18 2.62 -0.54
N ARG A 58 9.37 3.68 -0.69
CA ARG A 58 8.84 4.47 0.40
C ARG A 58 7.34 4.34 0.43
N MET A 59 6.78 4.18 1.63
CA MET A 59 5.34 4.19 1.88
C MET A 59 4.95 5.49 2.55
N GLN A 60 3.95 6.17 2.01
CA GLN A 60 3.32 7.32 2.64
C GLN A 60 1.85 6.96 2.87
N MET A 61 1.40 7.07 4.11
CA MET A 61 0.08 6.62 4.52
C MET A 61 -0.73 7.77 5.07
N PHE A 62 -1.99 7.84 4.66
CA PHE A 62 -2.96 8.82 5.14
C PHE A 62 -4.18 8.11 5.68
N ASN A 63 -4.68 8.60 6.82
CA ASN A 63 -5.95 8.17 7.38
C ASN A 63 -7.12 8.71 6.54
N SER A 64 -8.32 8.21 6.78
CA SER A 64 -9.52 8.63 6.05
C SER A 64 -9.86 10.10 6.24
N ASP A 65 -9.39 10.73 7.32
CA ASP A 65 -9.55 12.16 7.57
C ASP A 65 -8.49 13.04 6.91
N GLY A 66 -7.55 12.44 6.18
CA GLY A 66 -6.47 13.14 5.50
C GLY A 66 -5.21 13.34 6.33
N THR A 67 -5.20 12.96 7.59
CA THR A 67 -3.99 13.05 8.41
C THR A 67 -2.98 11.98 8.04
N GLU A 68 -1.69 12.34 8.00
CA GLU A 68 -0.63 11.40 7.70
C GLU A 68 -0.38 10.48 8.90
N ALA A 69 -0.24 9.17 8.63
CA ALA A 69 0.02 8.16 9.65
C ALA A 69 1.44 7.61 9.49
N GLU A 70 2.01 7.13 10.60
CA GLU A 70 3.38 6.59 10.60
C GLU A 70 3.47 5.25 9.89
N MET A 71 2.64 4.29 10.27
CA MET A 71 2.63 2.94 9.71
C MET A 71 1.42 2.15 10.19
N CYS A 72 0.96 1.25 9.33
CA CYS A 72 0.02 0.19 9.70
C CYS A 72 0.60 -1.15 9.24
N GLY A 73 0.72 -2.11 10.16
CA GLY A 73 1.30 -3.42 9.86
C GLY A 73 0.57 -4.18 8.75
N ASN A 74 -0.77 -4.12 8.74
CA ASN A 74 -1.57 -4.72 7.67
C ASN A 74 -1.37 -3.97 6.35
N GLY A 75 -1.31 -2.65 6.41
CA GLY A 75 -1.11 -1.81 5.23
C GLY A 75 0.25 -2.06 4.57
N ILE A 76 1.32 -2.16 5.34
CA ILE A 76 2.66 -2.36 4.78
C ILE A 76 2.80 -3.75 4.13
N ARG A 77 2.16 -4.79 4.69
CA ARG A 77 2.19 -6.11 4.08
C ARG A 77 1.49 -6.11 2.73
N CYS A 78 0.39 -5.38 2.60
CA CYS A 78 -0.29 -5.20 1.32
C CYS A 78 0.56 -4.38 0.34
N VAL A 79 1.40 -3.45 0.81
CA VAL A 79 2.38 -2.77 -0.05
C VAL A 79 3.32 -3.78 -0.70
N GLY A 80 3.82 -4.75 0.06
CA GLY A 80 4.65 -5.82 -0.49
C GLY A 80 3.98 -6.55 -1.64
N LYS A 81 2.73 -6.96 -1.43
CA LYS A 81 1.94 -7.60 -2.49
C LYS A 81 1.72 -6.67 -3.68
N PHE A 82 1.38 -5.41 -3.42
CA PHE A 82 1.12 -4.42 -4.47
C PHE A 82 2.34 -4.26 -5.39
N VAL A 83 3.53 -4.03 -4.83
CA VAL A 83 4.72 -3.79 -5.65
C VAL A 83 5.16 -5.03 -6.42
N TYR A 84 5.04 -6.20 -5.83
CA TYR A 84 5.39 -7.44 -6.50
C TYR A 84 4.39 -7.78 -7.61
N ASP A 85 3.09 -7.81 -7.28
CA ASP A 85 2.03 -8.19 -8.22
C ASP A 85 1.91 -7.21 -9.39
N LYS A 86 2.24 -5.94 -9.18
CA LYS A 86 2.23 -4.90 -10.23
C LYS A 86 3.54 -4.86 -11.04
N GLY A 87 4.50 -5.72 -10.73
CA GLY A 87 5.75 -5.78 -11.46
C GLY A 87 6.73 -4.65 -11.17
N LEU A 88 6.56 -3.92 -10.06
CA LEU A 88 7.49 -2.87 -9.66
C LEU A 88 8.78 -3.44 -9.08
N THR A 89 8.76 -4.68 -8.64
CA THR A 89 9.92 -5.44 -8.19
C THR A 89 9.74 -6.92 -8.52
N ASN A 90 10.85 -7.64 -8.66
CA ASN A 90 10.86 -9.11 -8.76
C ASN A 90 11.53 -9.75 -7.54
N LYS A 91 11.83 -8.95 -6.52
CA LYS A 91 12.46 -9.43 -5.28
C LYS A 91 11.39 -9.89 -4.32
N ASP A 92 11.62 -10.98 -3.62
CA ASP A 92 10.72 -11.50 -2.58
C ASP A 92 11.10 -11.04 -1.17
N ILE A 93 12.24 -10.37 -1.03
CA ILE A 93 12.66 -9.67 0.19
C ILE A 93 12.92 -8.22 -0.20
N ILE A 94 12.16 -7.31 0.37
CA ILE A 94 12.25 -5.87 0.06
C ILE A 94 12.28 -5.04 1.34
N THR A 95 12.79 -3.83 1.22
CA THR A 95 12.79 -2.85 2.30
C THR A 95 11.86 -1.70 1.93
N ILE A 96 11.13 -1.20 2.93
CA ILE A 96 10.20 -0.08 2.79
C ILE A 96 10.55 1.00 3.80
N GLU A 97 10.80 2.19 3.31
CA GLU A 97 10.97 3.37 4.15
C GLU A 97 9.61 3.85 4.62
N THR A 98 9.45 4.05 5.95
CA THR A 98 8.24 4.59 6.56
C THR A 98 8.61 5.69 7.54
N LEU A 99 7.64 6.45 8.05
CA LEU A 99 7.88 7.41 9.13
C LEU A 99 8.31 6.72 10.44
N ALA A 100 8.03 5.42 10.59
CA ALA A 100 8.47 4.62 11.74
C ALA A 100 9.78 3.87 11.47
N GLY A 101 10.53 4.26 10.43
CA GLY A 101 11.80 3.65 10.06
C GLY A 101 11.69 2.71 8.87
N ILE A 102 12.80 2.04 8.55
CA ILE A 102 12.87 1.09 7.44
C ILE A 102 12.40 -0.27 7.92
N LYS A 103 11.45 -0.85 7.19
CA LYS A 103 10.89 -2.18 7.48
C LYS A 103 11.30 -3.15 6.38
N THR A 104 11.60 -4.39 6.78
CA THR A 104 11.91 -5.46 5.83
C THR A 104 10.69 -6.36 5.68
N LEU A 105 10.29 -6.60 4.44
CA LEU A 105 9.20 -7.50 4.10
C LEU A 105 9.76 -8.75 3.43
N LYS A 106 9.34 -9.91 3.93
CA LYS A 106 9.63 -11.22 3.32
C LYS A 106 8.33 -11.79 2.77
N MET A 107 8.32 -12.04 1.46
CA MET A 107 7.12 -12.44 0.74
C MET A 107 7.24 -13.88 0.27
N LYS A 108 6.15 -14.63 0.39
CA LYS A 108 6.02 -15.94 -0.25
C LYS A 108 5.22 -15.76 -1.54
N VAL A 109 5.79 -16.22 -2.64
CA VAL A 109 5.22 -16.09 -3.98
C VAL A 109 4.79 -17.47 -4.47
N GLU A 110 3.57 -17.56 -4.97
CA GLU A 110 3.04 -18.75 -5.65
C GLU A 110 2.33 -18.32 -6.93
N ASN A 111 2.65 -18.99 -8.04
CA ASN A 111 2.08 -18.69 -9.36
C ASN A 111 2.22 -17.21 -9.75
N GLY A 112 3.37 -16.60 -9.42
CA GLY A 112 3.64 -15.20 -9.75
C GLY A 112 2.93 -14.17 -8.89
N LYS A 113 2.24 -14.59 -7.82
CA LYS A 113 1.51 -13.70 -6.90
C LYS A 113 1.95 -13.92 -5.46
N VAL A 114 1.99 -12.85 -4.69
CA VAL A 114 2.29 -12.92 -3.27
C VAL A 114 1.09 -13.48 -2.52
N VAL A 115 1.32 -14.57 -1.78
CA VAL A 115 0.29 -15.24 -0.96
C VAL A 115 0.48 -14.99 0.53
N ARG A 116 1.70 -14.65 0.95
CA ARG A 116 2.04 -14.31 2.34
C ARG A 116 3.08 -13.21 2.36
N CYS A 117 2.99 -12.36 3.38
CA CYS A 117 4.01 -11.37 3.65
C CYS A 117 4.28 -11.32 5.15
N LYS A 118 5.57 -11.30 5.50
CA LYS A 118 6.02 -11.17 6.89
C LYS A 118 6.70 -9.82 7.05
N SER A 119 6.27 -9.06 8.06
CA SER A 119 6.93 -7.84 8.49
C SER A 119 7.25 -7.96 9.97
N GLY A 120 8.52 -7.93 10.33
CA GLY A 120 8.94 -8.10 11.71
C GLY A 120 8.53 -9.46 12.27
N TYR A 121 7.78 -9.49 13.37
CA TYR A 121 7.41 -10.70 14.09
C TYR A 121 6.10 -11.34 13.62
N GLY A 122 5.34 -10.65 12.76
CA GLY A 122 4.02 -11.12 12.36
C GLY A 122 4.02 -11.80 11.00
N ARG A 123 3.31 -12.92 10.87
CA ARG A 123 2.96 -13.52 9.58
C ARG A 123 1.50 -13.26 9.29
N THR A 124 1.20 -12.84 8.08
CA THR A 124 -0.17 -12.66 7.65
C THR A 124 -0.36 -13.25 6.27
N ASN A 125 -1.35 -14.13 6.14
CA ASN A 125 -1.85 -14.53 4.83
C ASN A 125 -2.54 -13.32 4.22
N ILE A 126 -2.11 -12.93 3.03
CA ILE A 126 -2.74 -11.83 2.33
C ILE A 126 -3.85 -12.38 1.46
N ARG A 127 -5.07 -12.35 1.98
CA ARG A 127 -6.26 -12.54 1.17
C ARG A 127 -6.63 -11.16 0.65
N ALA A 128 -5.86 -10.67 -0.29
CA ALA A 128 -6.12 -9.35 -0.83
C ALA A 128 -7.29 -9.42 -1.79
N TRP A 129 -8.40 -8.83 -1.38
CA TRP A 129 -9.43 -8.43 -2.32
C TRP A 129 -8.89 -7.24 -3.11
N LYS A 130 -8.83 -7.39 -4.43
CA LYS A 130 -8.32 -6.35 -5.31
C LYS A 130 -9.44 -5.79 -6.16
N ASN A 131 -9.61 -4.49 -6.11
CA ASN A 131 -10.42 -3.78 -7.07
C ASN A 131 -9.56 -2.65 -7.65
N THR A 132 -9.16 -2.77 -8.90
CA THR A 132 -8.35 -1.77 -9.59
C THR A 132 -9.23 -0.91 -10.46
N GLY A 133 -9.01 0.39 -10.43
CA GLY A 133 -9.81 1.35 -11.20
C GLY A 133 -9.08 2.65 -11.44
N TRP A 134 -9.83 3.59 -11.93
CA TRP A 134 -9.38 4.95 -12.25
C TRP A 134 -10.28 5.97 -11.55
N ILE A 135 -9.67 7.03 -11.08
CA ILE A 135 -10.38 8.19 -10.55
C ILE A 135 -9.90 9.47 -11.21
#